data_cbf723e77b4629cc57c742df0fcf1721
#
_entry.id   cbf723e77b4629cc57c742df0fcf1721
#
_cell.length_a   1.000
_cell.length_b   1.000
_cell.length_c   1.000
_cell.angle_alpha   90.00
_cell.angle_beta   90.00
_cell.angle_gamma   90.00
#
_symmetry.space_group_name_H-M   'P 1'
#
loop_
_entity.id
_entity.type
_entity.pdbx_description
1 polymer ?
#
loop_
_entity_poly.entity_id
_entity_poly.type
_entity_poly.pdbx_seq_one_letter_code
_entity_poly.pdbx_strand_id
1 'polypeptide(L)'
;MVFQQFNLFPHMTALGNVMEGLRTVKGMARDAAAAKAREQLARVGLEDKADTYPARLSGGQKQRVAIARALAMEPELLLFDEPTSALDPELVGEVLRTIRTLAEEGRTMLLVTHELGFAYHFANRILFIADGVIHEQGTPDEVLKHPQQARTQAFLARHNEFHF
;
A
#
# COMPACT_ATOMS: atom_id res chain seq x y z
N MET A 1 -0.39 2.76 -8.74
CA MET A 1 0.07 1.48 -8.19
C MET A 1 1.23 1.71 -7.23
N VAL A 2 1.24 1.03 -6.10
CA VAL A 2 2.29 1.04 -5.08
C VAL A 2 2.96 -0.33 -5.12
N PHE A 3 4.27 -0.36 -5.27
CA PHE A 3 5.05 -1.58 -5.48
C PHE A 3 5.80 -2.00 -4.22
N GLN A 4 6.19 -3.26 -4.14
CA GLN A 4 7.03 -3.82 -3.09
C GLN A 4 8.36 -3.06 -2.94
N GLN A 5 9.01 -2.72 -4.05
CA GLN A 5 10.25 -1.94 -4.08
C GLN A 5 9.92 -0.46 -4.30
N PHE A 6 9.50 0.26 -3.37
CA PHE A 6 9.14 1.70 -3.33
C PHE A 6 9.18 2.48 -4.66
N ASN A 7 10.14 2.19 -5.53
CA ASN A 7 10.38 2.78 -6.85
C ASN A 7 10.41 4.33 -6.81
N LEU A 8 11.06 4.87 -5.80
CA LEU A 8 11.28 6.31 -5.69
C LEU A 8 12.45 6.73 -6.60
N PHE A 9 12.34 7.92 -7.17
CA PHE A 9 13.43 8.58 -7.89
C PHE A 9 14.51 9.01 -6.88
N PRO A 10 15.71 8.40 -6.90
CA PRO A 10 16.72 8.63 -5.86
C PRO A 10 17.32 10.05 -5.89
N HIS A 11 17.26 10.72 -7.05
CA HIS A 11 17.74 12.08 -7.28
C HIS A 11 16.72 13.17 -6.96
N MET A 12 15.53 12.79 -6.50
CA MET A 12 14.46 13.71 -6.09
C MET A 12 14.18 13.58 -4.59
N THR A 13 13.80 14.67 -3.96
CA THR A 13 13.29 14.67 -2.57
C THR A 13 11.96 13.93 -2.47
N ALA A 14 11.46 13.69 -1.27
CA ALA A 14 10.11 13.15 -1.08
C ALA A 14 9.05 14.00 -1.77
N LEU A 15 9.10 15.31 -1.62
CA LEU A 15 8.23 16.26 -2.32
C LEU A 15 8.37 16.14 -3.83
N GLY A 16 9.59 16.09 -4.36
CA GLY A 16 9.85 15.93 -5.79
C GLY A 16 9.24 14.66 -6.35
N ASN A 17 9.37 13.54 -5.64
CA ASN A 17 8.77 12.26 -6.02
C ASN A 17 7.23 12.33 -6.12
N VAL A 18 6.57 13.01 -5.19
CA VAL A 18 5.10 13.15 -5.21
C VAL A 18 4.65 14.14 -6.28
N MET A 19 5.43 15.21 -6.52
CA MET A 19 5.12 16.22 -7.54
C MET A 19 5.26 15.71 -8.98
N GLU A 20 6.10 14.71 -9.21
CA GLU A 20 6.52 14.33 -10.56
C GLU A 20 5.33 14.02 -11.48
N GLY A 21 4.43 13.13 -11.07
CA GLY A 21 3.24 12.79 -11.84
C GLY A 21 2.28 13.97 -12.02
N LEU A 22 2.19 14.87 -11.03
CA LEU A 22 1.35 16.06 -11.12
C LEU A 22 1.84 17.03 -12.21
N ARG A 23 3.16 17.14 -12.35
CA ARG A 23 3.78 18.03 -13.34
C ARG A 23 3.84 17.42 -14.73
N THR A 24 4.32 16.20 -14.85
CA THR A 24 4.60 15.55 -16.13
C THR A 24 3.36 14.95 -16.78
N VAL A 25 2.42 14.41 -15.99
CA VAL A 25 1.22 13.76 -16.50
C VAL A 25 0.02 14.70 -16.47
N LYS A 26 -0.22 15.38 -15.33
CA LYS A 26 -1.36 16.31 -15.20
C LYS A 26 -1.07 17.73 -15.69
N GLY A 27 0.17 18.07 -16.04
CA GLY A 27 0.55 19.39 -16.53
C GLY A 27 0.37 20.52 -15.51
N MET A 28 0.35 20.21 -14.21
CA MET A 28 0.12 21.22 -13.18
C MET A 28 1.29 22.20 -13.06
N ALA A 29 0.96 23.47 -12.78
CA ALA A 29 1.96 24.47 -12.42
C ALA A 29 2.74 24.04 -11.17
N ARG A 30 4.03 24.45 -11.09
CA ARG A 30 4.95 24.00 -10.04
C ARG A 30 4.42 24.24 -8.63
N ASP A 31 3.90 25.45 -8.37
CA ASP A 31 3.45 25.81 -7.02
C ASP A 31 2.18 25.06 -6.62
N ALA A 32 1.25 24.85 -7.55
CA ALA A 32 0.05 24.05 -7.35
C ALA A 32 0.40 22.57 -7.10
N ALA A 33 1.34 22.01 -7.87
CA ALA A 33 1.82 20.65 -7.69
C ALA A 33 2.53 20.50 -6.32
N ALA A 34 3.32 21.50 -5.90
CA ALA A 34 4.00 21.48 -4.61
C ALA A 34 3.00 21.53 -3.45
N ALA A 35 1.98 22.39 -3.52
CA ALA A 35 0.93 22.46 -2.49
C ALA A 35 0.20 21.12 -2.34
N LYS A 36 -0.24 20.54 -3.46
CA LYS A 36 -0.93 19.24 -3.46
C LYS A 36 -0.02 18.10 -2.97
N ALA A 37 1.24 18.10 -3.35
CA ALA A 37 2.19 17.10 -2.91
C ALA A 37 2.46 17.19 -1.40
N ARG A 38 2.58 18.39 -0.82
CA ARG A 38 2.71 18.59 0.63
C ARG A 38 1.49 18.09 1.39
N GLU A 39 0.29 18.35 0.88
CA GLU A 39 -0.95 17.81 1.43
C GLU A 39 -0.92 16.28 1.51
N GLN A 40 -0.50 15.61 0.43
CA GLN A 40 -0.42 14.16 0.44
C GLN A 40 0.69 13.61 1.35
N LEU A 41 1.82 14.29 1.45
CA LEU A 41 2.86 13.94 2.44
C LEU A 41 2.37 14.09 3.88
N ALA A 42 1.61 15.15 4.18
CA ALA A 42 0.99 15.34 5.50
C ALA A 42 0.02 14.21 5.82
N ARG A 43 -0.81 13.77 4.86
CA ARG A 43 -1.76 12.64 5.02
C ARG A 43 -1.07 11.33 5.41
N VAL A 44 0.15 11.12 4.95
CA VAL A 44 0.93 9.92 5.31
C VAL A 44 1.92 10.17 6.47
N GLY A 45 1.82 11.33 7.15
CA GLY A 45 2.63 11.69 8.31
C GLY A 45 4.10 11.98 7.99
N LEU A 46 4.38 12.58 6.83
CA LEU A 46 5.73 12.88 6.35
C LEU A 46 5.91 14.33 5.91
N GLU A 47 5.14 15.25 6.46
CA GLU A 47 5.25 16.68 6.13
C GLU A 47 6.66 17.23 6.42
N ASP A 48 7.25 16.84 7.54
CA ASP A 48 8.59 17.23 7.99
C ASP A 48 9.71 16.62 7.13
N LYS A 49 9.41 15.63 6.28
CA LYS A 49 10.35 14.92 5.40
C LYS A 49 10.28 15.38 3.94
N ALA A 50 9.49 16.42 3.63
CA ALA A 50 9.27 16.90 2.25
C ALA A 50 10.58 17.10 1.47
N ASP A 51 11.58 17.68 2.09
CA ASP A 51 12.86 18.02 1.46
C ASP A 51 13.94 16.92 1.65
N THR A 52 13.55 15.74 2.17
CA THR A 52 14.46 14.62 2.43
C THR A 52 14.57 13.72 1.19
N TYR A 53 15.79 13.34 0.84
CA TYR A 53 16.07 12.39 -0.24
C TYR A 53 15.82 10.94 0.20
N PRO A 54 15.44 10.03 -0.72
CA PRO A 54 15.18 8.62 -0.39
C PRO A 54 16.28 7.92 0.38
N ALA A 55 17.55 8.26 0.12
CA ALA A 55 18.69 7.66 0.83
C ALA A 55 18.68 7.91 2.35
N ARG A 56 17.97 8.93 2.81
CA ARG A 56 17.86 9.32 4.23
C ARG A 56 16.51 8.95 4.85
N LEU A 57 15.66 8.23 4.14
CA LEU A 57 14.37 7.76 4.61
C LEU A 57 14.46 6.30 5.03
N SER A 58 13.74 5.92 6.10
CA SER A 58 13.53 4.52 6.46
C SER A 58 12.71 3.80 5.38
N GLY A 59 12.70 2.45 5.38
CA GLY A 59 11.88 1.66 4.47
C GLY A 59 10.40 2.04 4.54
N GLY A 60 9.85 2.13 5.76
CA GLY A 60 8.46 2.53 5.97
C GLY A 60 8.17 3.96 5.51
N GLN A 61 9.11 4.91 5.69
CA GLN A 61 8.98 6.26 5.16
C GLN A 61 9.01 6.27 3.62
N LYS A 62 9.92 5.53 2.99
CA LYS A 62 9.95 5.39 1.52
C LYS A 62 8.63 4.86 0.97
N GLN A 63 8.06 3.84 1.62
CA GLN A 63 6.78 3.27 1.20
C GLN A 63 5.64 4.27 1.36
N ARG A 64 5.61 5.03 2.46
CA ARG A 64 4.60 6.09 2.65
C ARG A 64 4.74 7.23 1.63
N VAL A 65 5.96 7.58 1.20
CA VAL A 65 6.16 8.52 0.07
C VAL A 65 5.60 7.93 -1.23
N ALA A 66 5.81 6.63 -1.50
CA ALA A 66 5.25 5.96 -2.68
C ALA A 66 3.71 5.95 -2.65
N ILE A 67 3.10 5.77 -1.46
CA ILE A 67 1.65 5.88 -1.26
C ILE A 67 1.19 7.32 -1.53
N ALA A 68 1.84 8.33 -0.96
CA ALA A 68 1.52 9.75 -1.19
C ALA A 68 1.60 10.12 -2.67
N ARG A 69 2.61 9.61 -3.40
CA ARG A 69 2.75 9.78 -4.85
C ARG A 69 1.57 9.19 -5.62
N ALA A 70 1.10 8.01 -5.23
CA ALA A 70 -0.07 7.40 -5.84
C ALA A 70 -1.35 8.19 -5.54
N LEU A 71 -1.53 8.65 -4.29
CA LEU A 71 -2.69 9.44 -3.86
C LEU A 71 -2.78 10.79 -4.57
N ALA A 72 -1.63 11.44 -4.83
CA ALA A 72 -1.57 12.73 -5.51
C ALA A 72 -2.22 12.70 -6.89
N MET A 73 -2.21 11.56 -7.56
CA MET A 73 -2.85 11.36 -8.86
C MET A 73 -4.38 11.24 -8.77
N GLU A 74 -4.98 11.18 -7.56
CA GLU A 74 -6.42 11.03 -7.32
C GLU A 74 -7.02 9.86 -8.09
N PRO A 75 -6.48 8.65 -7.93
CA PRO A 75 -6.96 7.50 -8.67
C PRO A 75 -8.31 7.01 -8.14
N GLU A 76 -9.15 6.46 -9.02
CA GLU A 76 -10.39 5.77 -8.66
C GLU A 76 -10.10 4.43 -7.98
N LEU A 77 -9.00 3.78 -8.34
CA LEU A 77 -8.54 2.49 -7.79
C LEU A 77 -7.07 2.56 -7.40
N LEU A 78 -6.76 2.22 -6.16
CA LEU A 78 -5.39 2.03 -5.66
C LEU A 78 -4.99 0.56 -5.75
N LEU A 79 -3.86 0.29 -6.38
CA LEU A 79 -3.27 -1.05 -6.46
C LEU A 79 -2.04 -1.11 -5.57
N PHE A 80 -1.99 -2.09 -4.67
CA PHE A 80 -0.85 -2.37 -3.81
C PHE A 80 -0.31 -3.78 -4.11
N ASP A 81 0.97 -3.86 -4.42
CA ASP A 81 1.67 -5.12 -4.67
C ASP A 81 2.68 -5.36 -3.54
N GLU A 82 2.29 -6.19 -2.60
CA GLU A 82 3.07 -6.56 -1.41
C GLU A 82 3.77 -5.36 -0.73
N PRO A 83 3.03 -4.34 -0.28
CA PRO A 83 3.61 -3.06 0.14
C PRO A 83 4.49 -3.14 1.41
N THR A 84 4.51 -4.27 2.09
CA THR A 84 5.26 -4.49 3.34
C THR A 84 6.42 -5.49 3.20
N SER A 85 6.49 -6.25 2.11
CA SER A 85 7.44 -7.37 1.96
C SER A 85 8.92 -6.96 1.97
N ALA A 86 9.23 -5.71 1.60
CA ALA A 86 10.60 -5.18 1.59
C ALA A 86 10.95 -4.40 2.88
N LEU A 87 10.12 -4.51 3.93
CA LEU A 87 10.28 -3.76 5.18
C LEU A 87 10.77 -4.66 6.32
N ASP A 88 11.53 -4.05 7.22
CA ASP A 88 11.79 -4.65 8.52
C ASP A 88 10.47 -4.81 9.30
N PRO A 89 10.27 -5.90 10.06
CA PRO A 89 9.02 -6.17 10.79
C PRO A 89 8.55 -5.00 11.67
N GLU A 90 9.47 -4.25 12.26
CA GLU A 90 9.17 -3.09 13.11
C GLU A 90 8.49 -1.93 12.33
N LEU A 91 8.73 -1.86 11.01
CA LEU A 91 8.22 -0.79 10.15
C LEU A 91 6.90 -1.15 9.44
N VAL A 92 6.54 -2.44 9.41
CA VAL A 92 5.32 -2.95 8.75
C VAL A 92 4.07 -2.24 9.29
N GLY A 93 3.96 -2.12 10.62
CA GLY A 93 2.80 -1.54 11.28
C GLY A 93 2.51 -0.09 10.87
N GLU A 94 3.53 0.71 10.54
CA GLU A 94 3.33 2.10 10.09
C GLU A 94 2.67 2.17 8.71
N VAL A 95 3.10 1.31 7.81
CA VAL A 95 2.56 1.25 6.44
C VAL A 95 1.14 0.70 6.45
N LEU A 96 0.89 -0.37 7.21
CA LEU A 96 -0.44 -0.94 7.34
C LEU A 96 -1.44 0.04 7.97
N ARG A 97 -1.03 0.84 8.96
CA ARG A 97 -1.87 1.93 9.50
C ARG A 97 -2.25 2.95 8.43
N THR A 98 -1.31 3.34 7.57
CA THR A 98 -1.60 4.25 6.46
C THR A 98 -2.62 3.65 5.50
N ILE A 99 -2.46 2.38 5.10
CA ILE A 99 -3.39 1.68 4.20
C ILE A 99 -4.77 1.54 4.86
N ARG A 100 -4.81 1.25 6.17
CA ARG A 100 -6.05 1.20 6.95
C ARG A 100 -6.81 2.52 6.89
N THR A 101 -6.15 3.64 7.14
CA THR A 101 -6.79 4.97 7.08
C THR A 101 -7.43 5.21 5.71
N LEU A 102 -6.75 4.80 4.61
CA LEU A 102 -7.31 4.92 3.26
C LEU A 102 -8.55 4.03 3.05
N ALA A 103 -8.57 2.84 3.65
CA ALA A 103 -9.73 1.95 3.62
C ALA A 103 -10.92 2.58 4.36
N GLU A 104 -10.68 3.15 5.54
CA GLU A 104 -11.69 3.82 6.37
C GLU A 104 -12.25 5.08 5.68
N GLU A 105 -11.47 5.74 4.82
CA GLU A 105 -11.91 6.85 3.95
C GLU A 105 -12.79 6.37 2.77
N GLY A 106 -13.02 5.07 2.62
CA GLY A 106 -13.84 4.49 1.54
C GLY A 106 -13.13 4.42 0.18
N ARG A 107 -11.80 4.41 0.16
CA ARG A 107 -11.04 4.25 -1.09
C ARG A 107 -11.18 2.84 -1.64
N THR A 108 -11.42 2.73 -2.95
CA THR A 108 -11.38 1.45 -3.64
C THR A 108 -9.93 1.00 -3.81
N MET A 109 -9.63 -0.18 -3.28
CA MET A 109 -8.26 -0.71 -3.26
C MET A 109 -8.22 -2.19 -3.62
N LEU A 110 -7.17 -2.60 -4.33
CA LEU A 110 -6.78 -3.99 -4.50
C LEU A 110 -5.40 -4.18 -3.87
N LEU A 111 -5.30 -5.06 -2.89
CA LEU A 111 -4.08 -5.31 -2.14
C LEU A 111 -3.63 -6.76 -2.30
N VAL A 112 -2.44 -6.97 -2.85
CA VAL A 112 -1.73 -8.25 -2.77
C VAL A 112 -0.88 -8.22 -1.50
N THR A 113 -1.08 -9.19 -0.61
CA THR A 113 -0.39 -9.23 0.68
C THR A 113 -0.31 -10.64 1.24
N HIS A 114 0.69 -10.89 2.06
CA HIS A 114 0.80 -12.05 2.94
C HIS A 114 0.44 -11.72 4.40
N GLU A 115 0.09 -10.47 4.69
CA GLU A 115 -0.38 -10.02 6.00
C GLU A 115 -1.85 -10.45 6.21
N LEU A 116 -2.07 -11.76 6.48
CA LEU A 116 -3.41 -12.34 6.55
C LEU A 116 -4.26 -11.73 7.67
N GLY A 117 -3.66 -11.43 8.82
CA GLY A 117 -4.36 -10.77 9.92
C GLY A 117 -4.87 -9.37 9.54
N PHE A 118 -4.06 -8.61 8.79
CA PHE A 118 -4.50 -7.31 8.25
C PHE A 118 -5.64 -7.50 7.24
N ALA A 119 -5.48 -8.41 6.27
CA ALA A 119 -6.50 -8.71 5.28
C ALA A 119 -7.83 -9.14 5.92
N TYR A 120 -7.77 -9.97 6.97
CA TYR A 120 -8.96 -10.42 7.70
C TYR A 120 -9.77 -9.26 8.29
N HIS A 121 -9.11 -8.28 8.90
CA HIS A 121 -9.79 -7.17 9.59
C HIS A 121 -10.23 -6.03 8.67
N PHE A 122 -9.60 -5.86 7.52
CA PHE A 122 -9.80 -4.67 6.68
C PHE A 122 -10.32 -4.93 5.27
N ALA A 123 -10.20 -6.16 4.75
CA ALA A 123 -10.74 -6.47 3.44
C ALA A 123 -12.25 -6.73 3.50
N ASN A 124 -12.97 -6.27 2.47
CA ASN A 124 -14.38 -6.64 2.27
C ASN A 124 -14.50 -7.97 1.52
N ARG A 125 -13.48 -8.31 0.71
CA ARG A 125 -13.43 -9.51 -0.12
C ARG A 125 -12.01 -10.02 -0.23
N ILE A 126 -11.86 -11.33 -0.15
CA ILE A 126 -10.61 -12.04 -0.36
C ILE A 126 -10.69 -12.83 -1.66
N LEU A 127 -9.59 -12.82 -2.40
CA LEU A 127 -9.36 -13.64 -3.58
C LEU A 127 -8.12 -14.49 -3.32
N PHE A 128 -8.27 -15.81 -3.21
CA PHE A 128 -7.13 -16.71 -3.13
C PHE A 128 -6.73 -17.15 -4.54
N ILE A 129 -5.53 -16.74 -4.95
CA ILE A 129 -4.98 -16.99 -6.27
C ILE A 129 -3.82 -17.98 -6.15
N ALA A 130 -3.86 -19.04 -6.94
CA ALA A 130 -2.75 -19.97 -7.11
C ALA A 130 -2.76 -20.51 -8.55
N ASP A 131 -1.58 -20.88 -9.06
CA ASP A 131 -1.43 -21.46 -10.41
C ASP A 131 -2.08 -20.60 -11.53
N GLY A 132 -2.10 -19.26 -11.33
CA GLY A 132 -2.66 -18.29 -12.29
C GLY A 132 -4.19 -18.19 -12.32
N VAL A 133 -4.90 -18.86 -11.41
CA VAL A 133 -6.37 -18.82 -11.33
C VAL A 133 -6.87 -18.48 -9.93
N ILE A 134 -8.08 -17.95 -9.85
CA ILE A 134 -8.77 -17.74 -8.57
C ILE A 134 -9.36 -19.09 -8.14
N HIS A 135 -8.78 -19.67 -7.09
CA HIS A 135 -9.25 -20.93 -6.50
C HIS A 135 -10.44 -20.74 -5.58
N GLU A 136 -10.43 -19.63 -4.83
CA GLU A 136 -11.48 -19.34 -3.87
C GLU A 136 -11.64 -17.83 -3.71
N GLN A 137 -12.87 -17.39 -3.45
CA GLN A 137 -13.17 -15.98 -3.20
C GLN A 137 -14.39 -15.85 -2.30
N GLY A 138 -14.40 -14.85 -1.45
CA GLY A 138 -15.52 -14.60 -0.53
C GLY A 138 -15.18 -13.52 0.48
N THR A 139 -15.94 -13.47 1.56
CA THR A 139 -15.63 -12.64 2.72
C THR A 139 -14.36 -13.16 3.44
N PRO A 140 -13.69 -12.35 4.27
CA PRO A 140 -12.56 -12.82 5.07
C PRO A 140 -12.89 -14.07 5.90
N ASP A 141 -14.06 -14.15 6.53
CA ASP A 141 -14.47 -15.32 7.29
C ASP A 141 -14.59 -16.57 6.42
N GLU A 142 -15.20 -16.46 5.24
CA GLU A 142 -15.39 -17.60 4.34
C GLU A 142 -14.06 -18.15 3.85
N VAL A 143 -13.13 -17.26 3.42
CA VAL A 143 -11.88 -17.70 2.78
C VAL A 143 -10.77 -18.01 3.78
N LEU A 144 -10.65 -17.23 4.87
CA LEU A 144 -9.52 -17.37 5.80
C LEU A 144 -9.84 -18.26 7.01
N LYS A 145 -11.12 -18.31 7.49
CA LYS A 145 -11.50 -19.18 8.61
C LYS A 145 -12.17 -20.48 8.18
N HIS A 146 -12.98 -20.43 7.11
CA HIS A 146 -13.79 -21.56 6.67
C HIS A 146 -13.54 -21.93 5.20
N PRO A 147 -12.26 -22.06 4.76
CA PRO A 147 -11.92 -22.35 3.37
C PRO A 147 -12.50 -23.68 2.91
N GLN A 148 -13.11 -23.68 1.73
CA GLN A 148 -13.73 -24.88 1.13
C GLN A 148 -12.78 -25.59 0.17
N GLN A 149 -11.81 -24.86 -0.41
CA GLN A 149 -10.90 -25.43 -1.39
C GLN A 149 -9.66 -26.03 -0.72
N ALA A 150 -9.33 -27.27 -1.10
CA ALA A 150 -8.17 -27.98 -0.53
C ALA A 150 -6.86 -27.20 -0.70
N ARG A 151 -6.72 -26.43 -1.80
CA ARG A 151 -5.53 -25.61 -2.06
C ARG A 151 -5.43 -24.45 -1.07
N THR A 152 -6.55 -23.77 -0.77
CA THR A 152 -6.64 -22.70 0.23
C THR A 152 -6.33 -23.23 1.61
N GLN A 153 -6.93 -24.38 1.98
CA GLN A 153 -6.70 -25.03 3.28
C GLN A 153 -5.21 -25.38 3.47
N ALA A 154 -4.57 -25.96 2.44
CA ALA A 154 -3.15 -26.30 2.49
C ALA A 154 -2.24 -25.07 2.60
N PHE A 155 -2.62 -23.96 1.97
CA PHE A 155 -1.90 -22.69 2.12
C PHE A 155 -2.01 -22.14 3.54
N LEU A 156 -3.23 -22.03 4.05
CA LEU A 156 -3.49 -21.49 5.40
C LEU A 156 -2.90 -22.36 6.52
N ALA A 157 -2.91 -23.70 6.36
CA ALA A 157 -2.29 -24.61 7.32
C ALA A 157 -0.78 -24.38 7.49
N ARG A 158 -0.08 -23.86 6.49
CA ARG A 158 1.33 -23.49 6.56
C ARG A 158 1.58 -22.16 7.25
N HIS A 159 0.54 -21.35 7.39
CA HIS A 159 0.56 -20.02 8.01
C HIS A 159 -0.11 -20.05 9.40
N ASN A 160 -0.13 -21.21 10.07
CA ASN A 160 -0.81 -21.49 11.35
C ASN A 160 -0.36 -20.63 12.55
N GLU A 161 0.41 -19.56 12.36
CA GLU A 161 0.74 -18.59 13.41
C GLU A 161 -0.25 -17.41 13.51
N PHE A 162 -1.28 -17.40 12.65
CA PHE A 162 -2.28 -16.33 12.65
C PHE A 162 -3.45 -16.74 13.56
N HIS A 163 -3.42 -16.26 14.79
CA HIS A 163 -4.60 -16.18 15.64
C HIS A 163 -5.45 -15.01 15.16
N PHE A 164 -6.61 -15.32 14.60
CA PHE A 164 -7.64 -14.33 14.22
C PHE A 164 -8.48 -13.95 15.46
#